data_1d49c4a0bca26cb4c22137675f7b4f70
#
_entry.id   1d49c4a0bca26cb4c22137675f7b4f70
#
_cell.length_a   1.000
_cell.length_b   1.000
_cell.length_c   1.000
_cell.angle_alpha   90.00
_cell.angle_beta   90.00
_cell.angle_gamma   90.00
#
_symmetry.space_group_name_H-M   'P 1'
#
loop_
_entity.id
_entity.type
_entity.pdbx_description
1 polymer ?
#
loop_
_entity_poly.entity_id
_entity_poly.type
_entity_poly.pdbx_seq_one_letter_code
_entity_poly.pdbx_strand_id
1 'polypeptide(L)'
;MEDVYNKDHFFCNLIWDRLLSYIYERPLNTSHLKPIEDFLLEGKELTPFSHELFTYQEARKCVLDFDIYTMQENYKKFPNVVDFLMDCYRYAAQEGVMEAYNNIGVFLGMTERIEEAVPWFEGAANVGLATGMMNLMAYYGSKGDSDRQFFYAEKLADIGNPAGMWNCAVSYHFGYMGREKNIDNAKNAYQRMMSLALDDEMKPLDNDDQLLFSLKTQANYNLAKIRLMTEEHCEENLKDILNLMEDTPYVCLDRPKNMELREEIRNLL
;
A
#
# COMPACT_ATOMS: atom_id res chain seq x y z
N MET A 1 -26.89 3.81 34.72
CA MET A 1 -27.19 3.67 33.28
C MET A 1 -26.71 4.84 32.43
N GLU A 2 -26.41 5.98 33.03
CA GLU A 2 -25.89 7.16 32.29
C GLU A 2 -24.37 7.12 31.97
N ASP A 3 -23.59 6.31 32.70
CA ASP A 3 -22.12 6.30 32.53
C ASP A 3 -21.59 5.37 31.43
N VAL A 4 -22.41 4.44 30.95
CA VAL A 4 -22.03 3.53 29.86
C VAL A 4 -22.09 4.24 28.49
N TYR A 5 -22.96 5.22 28.37
CA TYR A 5 -23.14 5.99 27.13
C TYR A 5 -22.03 7.01 26.85
N ASN A 6 -21.27 7.42 27.84
CA ASN A 6 -20.40 8.61 27.71
C ASN A 6 -18.92 8.31 27.37
N LYS A 7 -18.46 7.06 27.49
CA LYS A 7 -17.06 6.69 27.21
C LYS A 7 -16.80 6.02 25.87
N ASP A 8 -17.83 5.48 25.24
CA ASP A 8 -17.70 4.70 24.01
C ASP A 8 -18.44 5.34 22.82
N HIS A 9 -18.80 6.60 22.96
CA HIS A 9 -19.59 7.35 21.97
C HIS A 9 -18.95 7.45 20.60
N PHE A 10 -17.61 7.48 20.52
CA PHE A 10 -16.90 7.76 19.26
C PHE A 10 -16.99 6.56 18.29
N PHE A 11 -16.69 5.36 18.77
CA PHE A 11 -16.73 4.16 17.91
C PHE A 11 -18.17 3.78 17.53
N CYS A 12 -19.06 3.79 18.51
CA CYS A 12 -20.49 3.55 18.25
C CYS A 12 -21.07 4.60 17.29
N ASN A 13 -20.71 5.87 17.46
CA ASN A 13 -21.15 6.92 16.54
C ASN A 13 -20.54 6.78 15.15
N LEU A 14 -19.26 6.43 15.03
CA LEU A 14 -18.61 6.28 13.74
C LEU A 14 -19.14 5.06 12.95
N ILE A 15 -19.30 3.92 13.61
CA ILE A 15 -20.00 2.77 13.01
C ILE A 15 -21.44 3.15 12.70
N TRP A 16 -22.09 3.85 13.60
CA TRP A 16 -23.49 4.28 13.46
C TRP A 16 -23.67 5.31 12.36
N ASP A 17 -22.84 6.32 12.27
CA ASP A 17 -22.91 7.32 11.21
C ASP A 17 -22.65 6.70 9.83
N ARG A 18 -21.70 5.76 9.72
CA ARG A 18 -21.43 5.01 8.49
C ARG A 18 -22.56 4.02 8.16
N LEU A 19 -23.08 3.32 9.14
CA LEU A 19 -24.24 2.43 9.01
C LEU A 19 -25.48 3.24 8.60
N LEU A 20 -25.73 4.38 9.22
CA LEU A 20 -26.85 5.27 8.86
C LEU A 20 -26.69 5.85 7.46
N SER A 21 -25.50 6.32 7.09
CA SER A 21 -25.21 6.78 5.73
C SER A 21 -25.49 5.66 4.72
N TYR A 22 -25.05 4.43 5.05
CA TYR A 22 -25.29 3.24 4.25
C TYR A 22 -26.79 2.90 4.13
N ILE A 23 -27.54 3.03 5.21
CA ILE A 23 -28.99 2.78 5.27
C ILE A 23 -29.77 3.86 4.51
N TYR A 24 -29.44 5.14 4.71
CA TYR A 24 -30.18 6.26 4.14
C TYR A 24 -29.86 6.55 2.67
N GLU A 25 -28.67 6.21 2.21
CA GLU A 25 -28.30 6.40 0.81
C GLU A 25 -28.87 5.34 -0.13
N ARG A 26 -29.51 4.27 0.37
CA ARG A 26 -30.06 3.20 -0.45
C ARG A 26 -31.42 2.70 0.05
N PRO A 27 -32.39 2.52 -0.85
CA PRO A 27 -33.64 1.81 -0.58
C PRO A 27 -33.42 0.28 -0.62
N LEU A 28 -32.29 -0.23 -0.12
CA LEU A 28 -31.95 -1.64 -0.13
C LEU A 28 -32.34 -2.30 1.19
N ASN A 29 -32.58 -3.60 1.13
CA ASN A 29 -32.84 -4.42 2.29
C ASN A 29 -31.64 -4.37 3.25
N THR A 30 -31.74 -3.59 4.33
CA THR A 30 -30.71 -3.42 5.36
C THR A 30 -30.89 -4.38 6.54
N SER A 31 -31.71 -5.40 6.36
CA SER A 31 -32.02 -6.38 7.41
C SER A 31 -30.78 -7.08 7.98
N HIS A 32 -29.74 -7.21 7.19
CA HIS A 32 -28.45 -7.78 7.60
C HIS A 32 -27.69 -6.91 8.64
N LEU A 33 -27.96 -5.60 8.68
CA LEU A 33 -27.35 -4.67 9.64
C LEU A 33 -28.16 -4.58 10.94
N LYS A 34 -29.39 -5.10 10.94
CA LYS A 34 -30.29 -5.11 12.10
C LYS A 34 -29.65 -5.76 13.35
N PRO A 35 -28.88 -6.84 13.26
CA PRO A 35 -28.21 -7.42 14.44
C PRO A 35 -27.24 -6.46 15.11
N ILE A 36 -26.46 -5.68 14.35
CA ILE A 36 -25.54 -4.67 14.92
C ILE A 36 -26.33 -3.51 15.53
N GLU A 37 -27.38 -3.05 14.85
CA GLU A 37 -28.26 -2.00 15.31
C GLU A 37 -28.93 -2.38 16.66
N ASP A 38 -29.50 -3.56 16.74
CA ASP A 38 -30.15 -4.06 17.95
C ASP A 38 -29.13 -4.23 19.10
N PHE A 39 -27.92 -4.68 18.80
CA PHE A 39 -26.85 -4.79 19.80
C PHE A 39 -26.44 -3.41 20.35
N LEU A 40 -26.20 -2.44 19.46
CA LEU A 40 -25.70 -1.11 19.83
C LEU A 40 -26.76 -0.24 20.51
N LEU A 41 -28.02 -0.30 20.05
CA LEU A 41 -29.08 0.58 20.54
C LEU A 41 -29.92 -0.02 21.65
N GLU A 42 -30.18 -1.31 21.57
CA GLU A 42 -31.12 -1.99 22.48
C GLU A 42 -30.44 -2.92 23.47
N GLY A 43 -29.10 -3.07 23.36
CA GLY A 43 -28.31 -3.94 24.23
C GLY A 43 -28.67 -5.42 24.08
N LYS A 44 -29.24 -5.80 22.92
CA LYS A 44 -29.56 -7.22 22.62
C LYS A 44 -28.27 -7.99 22.38
N GLU A 45 -28.35 -9.31 22.50
CA GLU A 45 -27.25 -10.19 22.08
C GLU A 45 -27.03 -10.06 20.55
N LEU A 46 -25.76 -9.93 20.13
CA LEU A 46 -25.43 -9.83 18.72
C LEU A 46 -25.66 -11.17 18.02
N THR A 47 -26.62 -11.19 17.11
CA THR A 47 -26.88 -12.38 16.27
C THR A 47 -25.68 -12.63 15.36
N PRO A 48 -25.18 -13.89 15.30
CA PRO A 48 -24.09 -14.21 14.39
C PRO A 48 -24.39 -13.84 12.93
N PHE A 49 -23.35 -13.49 12.18
CA PHE A 49 -23.46 -13.20 10.77
C PHE A 49 -24.06 -14.39 9.99
N SER A 50 -24.97 -14.11 9.06
CA SER A 50 -25.61 -15.12 8.21
C SER A 50 -25.40 -14.80 6.73
N HIS A 51 -24.83 -15.76 5.99
CA HIS A 51 -24.60 -15.67 4.54
C HIS A 51 -25.89 -15.47 3.71
N GLU A 52 -27.05 -15.87 4.25
CA GLU A 52 -28.34 -15.74 3.55
C GLU A 52 -28.81 -14.29 3.42
N LEU A 53 -28.21 -13.39 4.21
CA LEU A 53 -28.61 -11.99 4.30
C LEU A 53 -27.71 -11.04 3.50
N PHE A 54 -26.59 -11.54 2.93
CA PHE A 54 -25.60 -10.70 2.26
C PHE A 54 -25.49 -11.00 0.77
N THR A 55 -25.63 -10.00 -0.07
CA THR A 55 -25.29 -10.08 -1.50
C THR A 55 -23.83 -9.66 -1.71
N TYR A 56 -23.24 -10.04 -2.87
CA TYR A 56 -21.92 -9.60 -3.29
C TYR A 56 -21.74 -8.07 -3.23
N GLN A 57 -22.76 -7.32 -3.65
CA GLN A 57 -22.67 -5.87 -3.67
C GLN A 57 -22.66 -5.24 -2.28
N GLU A 58 -23.41 -5.82 -1.35
CA GLU A 58 -23.42 -5.41 0.05
C GLU A 58 -22.09 -5.74 0.73
N ALA A 59 -21.56 -6.94 0.49
CA ALA A 59 -20.24 -7.35 0.97
C ALA A 59 -19.13 -6.41 0.47
N ARG A 60 -19.12 -6.10 -0.84
CA ARG A 60 -18.18 -5.14 -1.42
C ARG A 60 -18.27 -3.77 -0.77
N LYS A 61 -19.48 -3.29 -0.50
CA LYS A 61 -19.66 -1.99 0.12
C LYS A 61 -19.19 -1.99 1.58
N CYS A 62 -19.42 -3.06 2.35
CA CYS A 62 -18.87 -3.18 3.69
C CYS A 62 -17.35 -3.02 3.71
N VAL A 63 -16.63 -3.64 2.76
CA VAL A 63 -15.17 -3.53 2.66
C VAL A 63 -14.72 -2.09 2.38
N LEU A 64 -15.49 -1.32 1.63
CA LEU A 64 -15.16 0.06 1.27
C LEU A 64 -15.56 1.07 2.36
N ASP A 65 -16.65 0.79 3.07
CA ASP A 65 -17.27 1.74 4.00
C ASP A 65 -16.78 1.56 5.45
N PHE A 66 -16.26 0.37 5.85
CA PHE A 66 -15.76 0.12 7.20
C PHE A 66 -14.26 0.38 7.30
N ASP A 67 -13.89 1.30 8.17
CA ASP A 67 -12.51 1.64 8.43
C ASP A 67 -11.83 0.59 9.31
N ILE A 68 -10.89 -0.15 8.71
CA ILE A 68 -10.14 -1.21 9.38
C ILE A 68 -9.32 -0.69 10.58
N TYR A 69 -8.85 0.56 10.54
CA TYR A 69 -8.08 1.17 11.62
C TYR A 69 -8.97 1.44 12.84
N THR A 70 -10.19 1.93 12.60
CA THR A 70 -11.19 2.12 13.67
C THR A 70 -11.59 0.76 14.29
N MET A 71 -11.71 -0.30 13.51
CA MET A 71 -11.92 -1.65 14.03
C MET A 71 -10.76 -2.09 14.93
N GLN A 72 -9.52 -1.86 14.50
CA GLN A 72 -8.32 -2.22 15.27
C GLN A 72 -8.27 -1.47 16.62
N GLU A 73 -8.55 -0.18 16.65
CA GLU A 73 -8.55 0.61 17.89
C GLU A 73 -9.57 0.13 18.92
N ASN A 74 -10.65 -0.47 18.47
CA ASN A 74 -11.80 -0.82 19.30
C ASN A 74 -12.04 -2.33 19.49
N TYR A 75 -11.22 -3.21 18.87
CA TYR A 75 -11.48 -4.65 18.90
C TYR A 75 -11.49 -5.24 20.31
N LYS A 76 -10.75 -4.65 21.28
CA LYS A 76 -10.77 -5.08 22.69
C LYS A 76 -12.01 -4.63 23.45
N LYS A 77 -12.64 -3.53 23.00
CA LYS A 77 -13.84 -2.97 23.67
C LYS A 77 -15.13 -3.63 23.17
N PHE A 78 -15.18 -3.90 21.87
CA PHE A 78 -16.35 -4.43 21.18
C PHE A 78 -16.02 -5.68 20.36
N PRO A 79 -15.49 -6.75 20.99
CA PRO A 79 -15.00 -7.92 20.26
C PRO A 79 -16.09 -8.55 19.38
N ASN A 80 -17.32 -8.66 19.88
CA ASN A 80 -18.42 -9.26 19.13
C ASN A 80 -18.78 -8.47 17.85
N VAL A 81 -18.73 -7.15 17.89
CA VAL A 81 -18.99 -6.31 16.70
C VAL A 81 -17.86 -6.47 15.70
N VAL A 82 -16.62 -6.49 16.17
CA VAL A 82 -15.45 -6.69 15.30
C VAL A 82 -15.48 -8.09 14.68
N ASP A 83 -15.81 -9.12 15.43
CA ASP A 83 -15.93 -10.48 14.90
C ASP A 83 -17.02 -10.55 13.82
N PHE A 84 -18.17 -9.92 14.04
CA PHE A 84 -19.23 -9.83 13.03
C PHE A 84 -18.74 -9.13 11.76
N LEU A 85 -18.05 -7.99 11.88
CA LEU A 85 -17.50 -7.28 10.74
C LEU A 85 -16.42 -8.09 10.02
N MET A 86 -15.58 -8.80 10.76
CA MET A 86 -14.58 -9.71 10.17
C MET A 86 -15.24 -10.86 9.41
N ASP A 87 -16.38 -11.36 9.85
CA ASP A 87 -17.15 -12.35 9.10
C ASP A 87 -17.75 -11.76 7.82
N CYS A 88 -18.20 -10.51 7.85
CA CYS A 88 -18.57 -9.78 6.63
C CYS A 88 -17.41 -9.67 5.64
N TYR A 89 -16.20 -9.34 6.11
CA TYR A 89 -15.00 -9.27 5.27
C TYR A 89 -14.62 -10.65 4.70
N ARG A 90 -14.69 -11.71 5.50
CA ARG A 90 -14.43 -13.10 5.05
C ARG A 90 -15.41 -13.52 3.97
N TYR A 91 -16.68 -13.22 4.15
CA TYR A 91 -17.69 -13.49 3.14
C TYR A 91 -17.45 -12.68 1.88
N ALA A 92 -17.15 -11.38 2.00
CA ALA A 92 -16.81 -10.54 0.87
C ALA A 92 -15.62 -11.10 0.06
N ALA A 93 -14.59 -11.59 0.74
CA ALA A 93 -13.44 -12.22 0.11
C ALA A 93 -13.84 -13.50 -0.66
N GLN A 94 -14.70 -14.33 -0.09
CA GLN A 94 -15.22 -15.54 -0.74
C GLN A 94 -16.04 -15.23 -1.99
N GLU A 95 -16.79 -14.11 -1.98
CA GLU A 95 -17.55 -13.63 -3.12
C GLU A 95 -16.71 -12.84 -4.13
N GLY A 96 -15.39 -12.78 -3.94
CA GLY A 96 -14.44 -12.19 -4.90
C GLY A 96 -14.16 -10.70 -4.72
N VAL A 97 -14.50 -10.11 -3.55
CA VAL A 97 -14.08 -8.74 -3.21
C VAL A 97 -12.59 -8.77 -2.85
N MET A 98 -11.76 -8.35 -3.79
CA MET A 98 -10.29 -8.48 -3.70
C MET A 98 -9.70 -7.69 -2.52
N GLU A 99 -10.20 -6.49 -2.28
CA GLU A 99 -9.77 -5.61 -1.19
C GLU A 99 -10.01 -6.24 0.18
N ALA A 100 -10.99 -7.12 0.31
CA ALA A 100 -11.30 -7.81 1.56
C ALA A 100 -10.15 -8.68 2.04
N TYR A 101 -9.43 -9.35 1.13
CA TYR A 101 -8.25 -10.14 1.48
C TYR A 101 -7.19 -9.27 2.17
N ASN A 102 -6.85 -8.14 1.56
CA ASN A 102 -5.85 -7.24 2.13
C ASN A 102 -6.30 -6.66 3.48
N ASN A 103 -7.56 -6.24 3.61
CA ASN A 103 -8.08 -5.63 4.82
C ASN A 103 -8.12 -6.61 6.00
N ILE A 104 -8.48 -7.87 5.77
CA ILE A 104 -8.38 -8.92 6.81
C ILE A 104 -6.92 -9.09 7.25
N GLY A 105 -6.00 -9.19 6.31
CA GLY A 105 -4.58 -9.32 6.62
C GLY A 105 -4.05 -8.13 7.42
N VAL A 106 -4.40 -6.90 7.04
CA VAL A 106 -4.01 -5.68 7.76
C VAL A 106 -4.57 -5.70 9.18
N PHE A 107 -5.85 -6.01 9.36
CA PHE A 107 -6.46 -6.10 10.69
C PHE A 107 -5.74 -7.11 11.59
N LEU A 108 -5.46 -8.31 11.06
CA LEU A 108 -4.74 -9.34 11.80
C LEU A 108 -3.32 -8.91 12.16
N GLY A 109 -2.61 -8.25 11.23
CA GLY A 109 -1.28 -7.70 11.49
C GLY A 109 -1.28 -6.63 12.59
N MET A 110 -2.26 -5.72 12.57
CA MET A 110 -2.40 -4.65 13.56
C MET A 110 -2.81 -5.16 14.95
N THR A 111 -3.38 -6.35 15.03
CA THR A 111 -3.75 -7.02 16.29
C THR A 111 -2.72 -8.07 16.73
N GLU A 112 -1.47 -7.96 16.27
CA GLU A 112 -0.35 -8.85 16.62
C GLU A 112 -0.52 -10.32 16.16
N ARG A 113 -1.43 -10.56 15.22
CA ARG A 113 -1.72 -11.88 14.64
C ARG A 113 -1.11 -12.03 13.25
N ILE A 114 0.13 -11.58 13.08
CA ILE A 114 0.77 -11.44 11.76
C ILE A 114 0.89 -12.78 11.01
N GLU A 115 1.11 -13.89 11.71
CA GLU A 115 1.19 -15.21 11.07
C GLU A 115 -0.16 -15.64 10.45
N GLU A 116 -1.26 -15.24 11.07
CA GLU A 116 -2.60 -15.47 10.54
C GLU A 116 -2.93 -14.51 9.37
N ALA A 117 -2.25 -13.37 9.30
CA ALA A 117 -2.42 -12.39 8.22
C ALA A 117 -1.81 -12.87 6.88
N VAL A 118 -0.73 -13.68 6.95
CA VAL A 118 0.04 -14.10 5.75
C VAL A 118 -0.84 -14.77 4.69
N PRO A 119 -1.68 -15.77 5.00
CA PRO A 119 -2.55 -16.38 3.98
C PRO A 119 -3.51 -15.39 3.31
N TRP A 120 -3.95 -14.35 4.03
CA TRP A 120 -4.80 -13.30 3.49
C TRP A 120 -4.05 -12.35 2.56
N PHE A 121 -2.82 -11.99 2.91
CA PHE A 121 -1.95 -11.24 2.00
C PHE A 121 -1.58 -12.05 0.76
N GLU A 122 -1.36 -13.37 0.89
CA GLU A 122 -1.16 -14.27 -0.25
C GLU A 122 -2.40 -14.31 -1.16
N GLY A 123 -3.60 -14.38 -0.56
CA GLY A 123 -4.86 -14.25 -1.30
C GLY A 123 -4.93 -12.95 -2.09
N ALA A 124 -4.63 -11.81 -1.45
CA ALA A 124 -4.59 -10.50 -2.09
C ALA A 124 -3.55 -10.44 -3.23
N ALA A 125 -2.35 -10.96 -3.00
CA ALA A 125 -1.29 -11.02 -4.01
C ALA A 125 -1.66 -11.91 -5.20
N ASN A 126 -2.33 -13.03 -4.97
CA ASN A 126 -2.76 -13.96 -6.02
C ASN A 126 -3.85 -13.36 -6.94
N VAL A 127 -4.67 -12.46 -6.43
CA VAL A 127 -5.63 -11.70 -7.25
C VAL A 127 -5.04 -10.42 -7.85
N GLY A 128 -3.73 -10.19 -7.70
CA GLY A 128 -2.99 -9.09 -8.33
C GLY A 128 -2.95 -7.79 -7.54
N LEU A 129 -3.37 -7.77 -6.27
CA LEU A 129 -3.32 -6.55 -5.45
C LEU A 129 -1.89 -6.22 -5.02
N ALA A 130 -1.41 -5.04 -5.42
CA ALA A 130 -0.09 -4.52 -5.05
C ALA A 130 0.08 -4.42 -3.52
N THR A 131 -0.96 -4.01 -2.81
CA THR A 131 -0.94 -3.89 -1.34
C THR A 131 -0.66 -5.22 -0.63
N GLY A 132 -1.25 -6.32 -1.11
CA GLY A 132 -0.96 -7.67 -0.61
C GLY A 132 0.50 -8.07 -0.82
N MET A 133 1.04 -7.81 -2.02
CA MET A 133 2.45 -8.07 -2.35
C MET A 133 3.40 -7.20 -1.49
N MET A 134 3.06 -5.93 -1.26
CA MET A 134 3.85 -5.03 -0.40
C MET A 134 3.89 -5.52 1.05
N ASN A 135 2.76 -5.97 1.59
CA ASN A 135 2.69 -6.52 2.94
C ASN A 135 3.51 -7.81 3.07
N LEU A 136 3.48 -8.69 2.07
CA LEU A 136 4.32 -9.90 2.04
C LEU A 136 5.81 -9.57 1.90
N MET A 137 6.17 -8.61 1.07
CA MET A 137 7.55 -8.13 0.96
C MET A 137 8.06 -7.61 2.31
N ALA A 138 7.26 -6.82 3.02
CA ALA A 138 7.60 -6.33 4.35
C ALA A 138 7.70 -7.47 5.40
N TYR A 139 6.73 -8.39 5.37
CA TYR A 139 6.72 -9.55 6.26
C TYR A 139 7.97 -10.42 6.08
N TYR A 140 8.30 -10.83 4.86
CA TYR A 140 9.49 -11.66 4.61
C TYR A 140 10.78 -10.93 4.90
N GLY A 141 10.84 -9.61 4.67
CA GLY A 141 11.94 -8.76 5.10
C GLY A 141 12.14 -8.78 6.61
N SER A 142 11.06 -8.69 7.40
CA SER A 142 11.12 -8.77 8.87
C SER A 142 11.57 -10.13 9.39
N LYS A 143 11.35 -11.20 8.62
CA LYS A 143 11.81 -12.57 8.94
C LYS A 143 13.21 -12.88 8.42
N GLY A 144 13.84 -11.95 7.68
CA GLY A 144 15.15 -12.17 7.06
C GLY A 144 15.12 -13.11 5.86
N ASP A 145 13.94 -13.43 5.33
CA ASP A 145 13.78 -14.26 4.13
C ASP A 145 13.95 -13.38 2.88
N SER A 146 15.19 -13.12 2.55
CA SER A 146 15.58 -12.23 1.46
C SER A 146 15.09 -12.72 0.08
N ASP A 147 15.02 -14.03 -0.13
CA ASP A 147 14.59 -14.57 -1.42
C ASP A 147 13.08 -14.32 -1.66
N ARG A 148 12.24 -14.57 -0.66
CA ARG A 148 10.81 -14.25 -0.77
C ARG A 148 10.55 -12.76 -0.77
N GLN A 149 11.32 -11.99 -0.01
CA GLN A 149 11.26 -10.53 -0.05
C GLN A 149 11.51 -10.01 -1.46
N PHE A 150 12.59 -10.45 -2.12
CA PHE A 150 12.92 -10.05 -3.48
C PHE A 150 11.89 -10.54 -4.50
N PHE A 151 11.40 -11.77 -4.36
CA PHE A 151 10.33 -12.31 -5.21
C PHE A 151 9.09 -11.40 -5.27
N TYR A 152 8.65 -10.85 -4.13
CA TYR A 152 7.53 -9.93 -4.12
C TYR A 152 7.89 -8.54 -4.65
N ALA A 153 9.14 -8.09 -4.49
CA ALA A 153 9.62 -6.89 -5.15
C ALA A 153 9.58 -7.03 -6.69
N GLU A 154 10.01 -8.17 -7.24
CA GLU A 154 9.90 -8.45 -8.68
C GLU A 154 8.44 -8.48 -9.15
N LYS A 155 7.56 -9.18 -8.45
CA LYS A 155 6.12 -9.20 -8.77
C LYS A 155 5.51 -7.79 -8.79
N LEU A 156 5.87 -6.94 -7.84
CA LEU A 156 5.45 -5.54 -7.82
C LEU A 156 6.01 -4.76 -9.01
N ALA A 157 7.28 -4.97 -9.35
CA ALA A 157 7.91 -4.33 -10.51
C ALA A 157 7.26 -4.76 -11.83
N ASP A 158 6.85 -6.02 -11.95
CA ASP A 158 6.20 -6.57 -13.14
C ASP A 158 4.83 -5.95 -13.41
N ILE A 159 4.09 -5.62 -12.36
CA ILE A 159 2.81 -4.91 -12.49
C ILE A 159 2.97 -3.38 -12.59
N GLY A 160 4.21 -2.88 -12.74
CA GLY A 160 4.47 -1.45 -12.88
C GLY A 160 4.51 -0.67 -11.57
N ASN A 161 4.51 -1.31 -10.42
CA ASN A 161 4.52 -0.62 -9.14
C ASN A 161 5.88 0.05 -8.87
N PRO A 162 5.92 1.38 -8.60
CA PRO A 162 7.18 2.11 -8.43
C PRO A 162 8.04 1.62 -7.26
N ALA A 163 7.40 1.21 -6.15
CA ALA A 163 8.13 0.69 -4.99
C ALA A 163 8.80 -0.66 -5.31
N GLY A 164 8.15 -1.53 -6.07
CA GLY A 164 8.74 -2.77 -6.56
C GLY A 164 9.96 -2.52 -7.44
N MET A 165 9.82 -1.64 -8.44
CA MET A 165 10.93 -1.26 -9.34
C MET A 165 12.10 -0.67 -8.57
N TRP A 166 11.84 0.20 -7.60
CA TRP A 166 12.86 0.78 -6.73
C TRP A 166 13.59 -0.29 -5.93
N ASN A 167 12.87 -1.19 -5.29
CA ASN A 167 13.45 -2.27 -4.48
C ASN A 167 14.32 -3.20 -5.33
N CYS A 168 13.89 -3.56 -6.54
CA CYS A 168 14.72 -4.33 -7.47
C CYS A 168 15.99 -3.59 -7.87
N ALA A 169 15.88 -2.31 -8.25
CA ALA A 169 17.01 -1.48 -8.65
C ALA A 169 18.07 -1.35 -7.53
N VAL A 170 17.61 -1.04 -6.32
CA VAL A 170 18.48 -0.90 -5.13
C VAL A 170 19.12 -2.24 -4.77
N SER A 171 18.37 -3.35 -4.89
CA SER A 171 18.89 -4.69 -4.59
C SER A 171 20.05 -5.05 -5.51
N TYR A 172 19.92 -4.83 -6.81
CA TYR A 172 21.02 -5.04 -7.75
C TYR A 172 22.15 -4.03 -7.58
N HIS A 173 21.85 -2.77 -7.24
CA HIS A 173 22.88 -1.74 -7.10
C HIS A 173 23.79 -1.99 -5.89
N PHE A 174 23.21 -2.37 -4.76
CA PHE A 174 23.93 -2.46 -3.49
C PHE A 174 24.12 -3.88 -2.97
N GLY A 175 23.50 -4.86 -3.58
CA GLY A 175 23.56 -6.27 -3.13
C GLY A 175 22.61 -6.51 -1.95
N TYR A 176 21.36 -5.99 -2.02
CA TYR A 176 20.34 -6.22 -0.99
C TYR A 176 19.42 -7.39 -1.35
N MET A 177 18.58 -7.79 -0.40
CA MET A 177 17.58 -8.87 -0.56
C MET A 177 18.17 -10.15 -1.16
N GLY A 178 19.37 -10.55 -0.71
CA GLY A 178 20.05 -11.76 -1.19
C GLY A 178 20.54 -11.70 -2.63
N ARG A 179 20.51 -10.55 -3.27
CA ARG A 179 21.02 -10.37 -4.65
C ARG A 179 22.50 -9.97 -4.64
N GLU A 180 23.26 -10.50 -5.59
CA GLU A 180 24.59 -9.98 -5.88
C GLU A 180 24.52 -8.63 -6.59
N LYS A 181 25.53 -7.80 -6.39
CA LYS A 181 25.62 -6.52 -7.12
C LYS A 181 25.71 -6.79 -8.61
N ASN A 182 24.82 -6.13 -9.36
CA ASN A 182 24.79 -6.18 -10.81
C ASN A 182 24.41 -4.81 -11.33
N ILE A 183 25.42 -4.06 -11.78
CA ILE A 183 25.26 -2.67 -12.23
C ILE A 183 24.37 -2.56 -13.47
N ASP A 184 24.46 -3.51 -14.40
CA ASP A 184 23.63 -3.51 -15.61
C ASP A 184 22.15 -3.72 -15.27
N ASN A 185 21.84 -4.68 -14.38
CA ASN A 185 20.48 -4.88 -13.91
C ASN A 185 19.97 -3.66 -13.13
N ALA A 186 20.81 -3.04 -12.31
CA ALA A 186 20.46 -1.82 -11.58
C ALA A 186 20.13 -0.67 -12.56
N LYS A 187 21.01 -0.45 -13.57
CA LYS A 187 20.81 0.57 -14.62
C LYS A 187 19.49 0.36 -15.34
N ASN A 188 19.22 -0.87 -15.79
CA ASN A 188 17.98 -1.22 -16.47
C ASN A 188 16.73 -0.98 -15.58
N ALA A 189 16.78 -1.36 -14.31
CA ALA A 189 15.66 -1.17 -13.38
C ALA A 189 15.39 0.33 -13.10
N TYR A 190 16.44 1.15 -12.92
CA TYR A 190 16.29 2.61 -12.80
C TYR A 190 15.73 3.23 -14.07
N GLN A 191 16.18 2.80 -15.25
CA GLN A 191 15.66 3.30 -16.53
C GLN A 191 14.17 2.97 -16.71
N ARG A 192 13.75 1.75 -16.38
CA ARG A 192 12.32 1.38 -16.38
C ARG A 192 11.51 2.28 -15.44
N MET A 193 12.02 2.59 -14.26
CA MET A 193 11.34 3.50 -13.33
C MET A 193 11.22 4.91 -13.93
N MET A 194 12.28 5.40 -14.58
CA MET A 194 12.26 6.73 -15.21
C MET A 194 11.23 6.82 -16.35
N SER A 195 10.92 5.71 -17.03
CA SER A 195 9.93 5.67 -18.11
C SER A 195 8.47 5.69 -17.64
N LEU A 196 8.21 5.54 -16.33
CA LEU A 196 6.84 5.67 -15.80
C LEU A 196 6.36 7.12 -16.00
N ALA A 197 5.16 7.29 -16.56
CA ALA A 197 4.55 8.60 -16.66
C ALA A 197 4.17 9.13 -15.26
N LEU A 198 4.45 10.41 -15.02
CA LEU A 198 3.75 11.19 -14.00
C LEU A 198 2.51 11.74 -14.68
N ASP A 199 1.38 11.74 -14.02
CA ASP A 199 0.15 12.30 -14.59
C ASP A 199 0.38 13.80 -14.88
N ASP A 200 0.33 14.19 -16.16
CA ASP A 200 0.74 15.53 -16.66
C ASP A 200 -0.26 16.65 -16.30
N GLU A 201 -1.36 16.33 -15.66
CA GLU A 201 -2.29 17.36 -15.24
C GLU A 201 -1.83 18.00 -13.92
N MET A 202 -1.71 19.34 -13.90
CA MET A 202 -1.36 20.21 -12.76
C MET A 202 -2.40 20.11 -11.61
N LYS A 203 -2.72 18.90 -11.19
CA LYS A 203 -3.42 18.62 -9.93
C LYS A 203 -2.41 18.55 -8.79
N PRO A 204 -2.78 18.96 -7.56
CA PRO A 204 -1.95 18.64 -6.40
C PRO A 204 -1.69 17.14 -6.42
N LEU A 205 -0.40 16.76 -6.48
CA LEU A 205 0.04 15.37 -6.50
C LEU A 205 -0.61 14.64 -5.32
N ASP A 206 -1.30 13.54 -5.57
CA ASP A 206 -1.73 12.65 -4.51
C ASP A 206 -0.53 11.95 -3.86
N ASN A 207 -0.77 11.14 -2.84
CA ASN A 207 0.32 10.48 -2.10
C ASN A 207 1.13 9.52 -2.99
N ASP A 208 0.50 8.88 -3.98
CA ASP A 208 1.15 7.92 -4.87
C ASP A 208 2.03 8.64 -5.89
N ASP A 209 1.57 9.77 -6.43
CA ASP A 209 2.34 10.64 -7.30
C ASP A 209 3.55 11.25 -6.57
N GLN A 210 3.39 11.67 -5.31
CA GLN A 210 4.49 12.16 -4.48
C GLN A 210 5.53 11.09 -4.24
N LEU A 211 5.11 9.85 -3.99
CA LEU A 211 6.00 8.72 -3.82
C LEU A 211 6.76 8.44 -5.13
N LEU A 212 6.05 8.32 -6.25
CA LEU A 212 6.65 8.08 -7.56
C LEU A 212 7.67 9.18 -7.90
N PHE A 213 7.31 10.44 -7.67
CA PHE A 213 8.19 11.58 -7.87
C PHE A 213 9.47 11.49 -7.04
N SER A 214 9.34 11.17 -5.74
CA SER A 214 10.48 11.01 -4.84
C SER A 214 11.40 9.85 -5.28
N LEU A 215 10.82 8.73 -5.68
CA LEU A 215 11.56 7.55 -6.13
C LEU A 215 12.26 7.82 -7.47
N LYS A 216 11.60 8.48 -8.42
CA LYS A 216 12.22 8.89 -9.70
C LYS A 216 13.40 9.82 -9.48
N THR A 217 13.31 10.77 -8.54
CA THR A 217 14.42 11.65 -8.20
C THR A 217 15.64 10.88 -7.70
N GLN A 218 15.41 9.90 -6.81
CA GLN A 218 16.50 9.08 -6.29
C GLN A 218 17.06 8.13 -7.36
N ALA A 219 16.19 7.58 -8.21
CA ALA A 219 16.58 6.74 -9.34
C ALA A 219 17.44 7.52 -10.33
N ASN A 220 17.07 8.75 -10.62
CA ASN A 220 17.81 9.63 -11.51
C ASN A 220 19.23 9.93 -11.01
N TYR A 221 19.35 10.26 -9.72
CA TYR A 221 20.65 10.44 -9.08
C TYR A 221 21.53 9.18 -9.15
N ASN A 222 20.96 8.02 -8.81
CA ASN A 222 21.69 6.77 -8.84
C ASN A 222 22.10 6.37 -10.27
N LEU A 223 21.22 6.60 -11.25
CA LEU A 223 21.49 6.34 -12.66
C LEU A 223 22.60 7.26 -13.18
N ALA A 224 22.57 8.54 -12.84
CA ALA A 224 23.63 9.49 -13.20
C ALA A 224 24.99 9.05 -12.63
N LYS A 225 25.05 8.63 -11.37
CA LYS A 225 26.26 8.10 -10.75
C LYS A 225 26.77 6.83 -11.44
N ILE A 226 25.88 5.88 -11.74
CA ILE A 226 26.26 4.66 -12.47
C ILE A 226 26.85 5.01 -13.82
N ARG A 227 26.20 5.89 -14.59
CA ARG A 227 26.69 6.31 -15.91
C ARG A 227 28.05 6.99 -15.80
N LEU A 228 28.22 7.92 -14.86
CA LEU A 228 29.50 8.58 -14.62
C LEU A 228 30.64 7.60 -14.28
N MET A 229 30.33 6.51 -13.60
CA MET A 229 31.33 5.49 -13.22
C MET A 229 31.62 4.47 -14.34
N THR A 230 30.69 4.25 -15.26
CA THR A 230 30.76 3.12 -16.21
C THR A 230 30.89 3.57 -17.68
N GLU A 231 30.57 4.81 -18.01
CA GLU A 231 30.64 5.35 -19.37
C GLU A 231 31.92 6.18 -19.58
N GLU A 232 32.35 6.29 -20.82
CA GLU A 232 33.47 7.13 -21.18
C GLU A 232 33.13 8.60 -20.93
N HIS A 233 34.08 9.38 -20.37
CA HIS A 233 33.90 10.79 -20.06
C HIS A 233 34.15 11.67 -21.31
N CYS A 234 33.41 11.38 -22.37
CA CYS A 234 33.35 12.31 -23.51
C CYS A 234 32.31 13.41 -23.27
N GLU A 235 32.49 14.53 -23.99
CA GLU A 235 31.60 15.70 -23.82
C GLU A 235 30.11 15.37 -24.04
N GLU A 236 29.81 14.49 -24.99
CA GLU A 236 28.46 14.04 -25.31
C GLU A 236 27.83 13.27 -24.11
N ASN A 237 28.52 12.24 -23.59
CA ASN A 237 28.06 11.47 -22.46
C ASN A 237 27.90 12.32 -21.20
N LEU A 238 28.84 13.22 -20.93
CA LEU A 238 28.75 14.11 -19.77
C LEU A 238 27.57 15.09 -19.86
N LYS A 239 27.30 15.63 -21.05
CA LYS A 239 26.11 16.46 -21.29
C LYS A 239 24.81 15.67 -21.09
N ASP A 240 24.75 14.45 -21.60
CA ASP A 240 23.57 13.57 -21.43
C ASP A 240 23.32 13.23 -19.98
N ILE A 241 24.36 12.95 -19.18
CA ILE A 241 24.23 12.69 -17.75
C ILE A 241 23.77 13.95 -17.01
N LEU A 242 24.27 15.12 -17.41
CA LEU A 242 23.86 16.40 -16.83
C LEU A 242 22.37 16.70 -17.14
N ASN A 243 21.96 16.52 -18.40
CA ASN A 243 20.56 16.67 -18.83
C ASN A 243 19.64 15.73 -18.07
N LEU A 244 20.03 14.47 -17.89
CA LEU A 244 19.27 13.51 -17.08
C LEU A 244 18.99 14.04 -15.68
N MET A 245 19.95 14.73 -15.05
CA MET A 245 19.76 15.31 -13.73
C MET A 245 18.96 16.62 -13.74
N GLU A 246 18.97 17.35 -14.86
CA GLU A 246 18.25 18.62 -15.03
C GLU A 246 16.77 18.41 -15.39
N ASP A 247 16.42 17.29 -16.00
CA ASP A 247 15.03 16.87 -16.23
C ASP A 247 14.28 16.50 -14.93
N THR A 248 14.97 16.55 -13.79
CA THR A 248 14.38 16.30 -12.48
C THR A 248 13.67 17.56 -11.98
N PRO A 249 12.40 17.50 -11.57
CA PRO A 249 11.65 18.66 -11.11
C PRO A 249 12.31 19.44 -9.96
N TYR A 250 12.11 20.76 -9.95
CA TYR A 250 12.79 21.77 -9.14
C TYR A 250 12.99 21.44 -7.65
N VAL A 251 12.07 20.76 -7.02
CA VAL A 251 12.14 20.43 -5.56
C VAL A 251 13.32 19.53 -5.20
N CYS A 252 13.93 18.88 -6.18
CA CYS A 252 15.00 17.90 -5.96
C CYS A 252 16.38 18.40 -6.44
N LEU A 253 16.41 19.45 -7.24
CA LEU A 253 17.65 20.04 -7.74
C LEU A 253 18.48 20.68 -6.62
N ASP A 254 17.82 21.18 -5.57
CA ASP A 254 18.45 21.87 -4.44
C ASP A 254 18.94 20.92 -3.34
N ARG A 255 18.81 19.60 -3.50
CA ARG A 255 19.40 18.67 -2.54
C ARG A 255 20.92 18.70 -2.66
N PRO A 256 21.68 18.85 -1.56
CA PRO A 256 23.14 19.00 -1.59
C PRO A 256 23.85 17.96 -2.45
N LYS A 257 23.45 16.69 -2.34
CA LYS A 257 24.05 15.61 -3.14
C LYS A 257 23.82 15.74 -4.65
N ASN A 258 22.68 16.25 -5.08
CA ASN A 258 22.39 16.49 -6.50
C ASN A 258 23.20 17.68 -7.02
N MET A 259 23.35 18.71 -6.21
CA MET A 259 24.16 19.88 -6.53
C MET A 259 25.64 19.50 -6.65
N GLU A 260 26.18 18.76 -5.69
CA GLU A 260 27.56 18.27 -5.71
C GLU A 260 27.85 17.42 -6.95
N LEU A 261 26.99 16.49 -7.31
CA LEU A 261 27.18 15.62 -8.47
C LEU A 261 27.10 16.42 -9.80
N ARG A 262 26.18 17.38 -9.90
CA ARG A 262 26.10 18.28 -11.08
C ARG A 262 27.35 19.15 -11.23
N GLU A 263 27.87 19.65 -10.11
CA GLU A 263 29.14 20.42 -10.10
C GLU A 263 30.32 19.54 -10.55
N GLU A 264 30.40 18.30 -10.03
CA GLU A 264 31.39 17.32 -10.46
C GLU A 264 31.34 17.08 -11.97
N ILE A 265 30.14 16.84 -12.53
CA ILE A 265 29.97 16.62 -13.97
C ILE A 265 30.36 17.87 -14.78
N ARG A 266 29.98 19.08 -14.33
CA ARG A 266 30.35 20.32 -14.99
C ARG A 266 31.86 20.60 -15.00
N ASN A 267 32.56 20.16 -13.95
CA ASN A 267 34.03 20.29 -13.88
C ASN A 267 34.75 19.29 -14.78
N LEU A 268 34.08 18.24 -15.26
CA LEU A 268 34.61 17.29 -16.25
C LEU A 268 34.32 17.70 -17.68
N LEU A 269 33.36 18.59 -17.92
CA LEU A 269 33.05 19.20 -19.23
C LEU A 269 34.04 20.29 -19.57
#